data_191fa5181f640e055c139927352e3d02
#
_entry.id   191fa5181f640e055c139927352e3d02
#
_cell.length_a   1.000
_cell.length_b   1.000
_cell.length_c   1.000
_cell.angle_alpha   90.00
_cell.angle_beta   90.00
_cell.angle_gamma   90.00
#
_symmetry.space_group_name_H-M   'P 1'
#
loop_
_entity.id
_entity.type
_entity.pdbx_description
1 polymer ?
#
loop_
_entity_poly.entity_id
_entity_poly.type
_entity_poly.pdbx_seq_one_letter_code
_entity_poly.pdbx_strand_id
1 'polypeptide(L)'
;MTIKALGDPFSAQTDLRHGAGCRCGGCAAEAAAALPATTEAMVERAVESALVRSVFGHSDVSRRSFMGMVGGGAVAAALASVLPLDKAKAAVLETLGTPEKTDLNIGFVAITCATPIIMAEPMGFYSRYGLNVEVIKTAGWAVARDKSLSGEYDASHMLTPMPLAMTMGAGSTAQPFIMPAVENINGQAIVLANQHMERRDPQQWKGMTFGVPFEYSMHNFLLRYYVAEHGLDPDRDIQIRVVPPPDMVANLRAGNLDGFLSPDPFNQRAVWEGLGFIHLLTKEC
;
A
#
# COMPACT_ATOMS: atom_id res chain seq x y z
N MET A 1 -7.23 -23.30 7.73
CA MET A 1 -8.21 -22.45 8.41
C MET A 1 -9.16 -21.94 7.34
N THR A 2 -10.37 -22.44 7.27
CA THR A 2 -11.30 -22.18 6.17
C THR A 2 -11.83 -20.75 6.30
N ILE A 3 -11.58 -19.90 5.30
CA ILE A 3 -12.10 -18.52 5.20
C ILE A 3 -13.62 -18.58 4.94
N LYS A 4 -14.39 -19.03 5.91
CA LYS A 4 -15.87 -19.02 5.87
C LYS A 4 -16.49 -17.80 6.56
N ALA A 5 -15.69 -16.80 6.94
CA ALA A 5 -16.16 -15.70 7.77
C ALA A 5 -16.20 -14.32 7.05
N LEU A 6 -15.75 -14.25 5.81
CA LEU A 6 -15.91 -13.04 5.00
C LEU A 6 -17.01 -13.32 3.98
N GLY A 7 -18.21 -12.81 4.23
CA GLY A 7 -19.25 -12.75 3.22
C GLY A 7 -18.77 -11.97 1.98
N ASP A 8 -19.58 -11.98 0.93
CA ASP A 8 -19.29 -11.21 -0.28
C ASP A 8 -19.09 -9.71 0.07
N PRO A 9 -17.86 -9.16 -0.08
CA PRO A 9 -17.57 -7.78 0.28
C PRO A 9 -18.32 -6.75 -0.58
N PHE A 10 -18.91 -7.19 -1.68
CA PHE A 10 -19.71 -6.36 -2.61
C PHE A 10 -21.22 -6.51 -2.42
N SER A 11 -21.66 -7.41 -1.53
CA SER A 11 -23.06 -7.52 -1.18
C SER A 11 -23.46 -6.39 -0.25
N ALA A 12 -24.46 -5.59 -0.63
CA ALA A 12 -25.04 -4.56 0.22
C ALA A 12 -25.64 -5.12 1.55
N GLN A 13 -25.78 -6.43 1.65
CA GLN A 13 -26.27 -7.14 2.82
C GLN A 13 -25.16 -7.71 3.71
N THR A 14 -23.88 -7.61 3.28
CA THR A 14 -22.76 -8.12 4.06
C THR A 14 -22.28 -7.03 5.00
N ASP A 15 -22.63 -7.14 6.27
CA ASP A 15 -22.05 -6.30 7.32
C ASP A 15 -20.64 -6.82 7.67
N LEU A 16 -19.62 -6.22 7.08
CA LEU A 16 -18.22 -6.57 7.29
C LEU A 16 -17.71 -6.24 8.71
N ARG A 17 -18.49 -5.54 9.53
CA ARG A 17 -18.10 -5.13 10.88
C ARG A 17 -18.38 -6.19 11.91
N HIS A 18 -19.29 -7.11 11.62
CA HIS A 18 -19.72 -8.12 12.55
C HIS A 18 -19.84 -9.46 11.82
N GLY A 19 -18.93 -10.39 12.15
CA GLY A 19 -19.02 -11.77 11.65
C GLY A 19 -20.32 -12.44 12.11
N ALA A 20 -20.76 -13.46 11.38
CA ALA A 20 -21.92 -14.27 11.76
C ALA A 20 -21.75 -14.78 13.20
N GLY A 21 -22.58 -14.27 14.12
CA GLY A 21 -22.52 -14.58 15.55
C GLY A 21 -22.22 -13.41 16.48
N CYS A 22 -22.09 -12.17 15.99
CA CYS A 22 -21.99 -11.00 16.86
C CYS A 22 -23.24 -10.86 17.73
N ARG A 23 -23.07 -10.90 19.06
CA ARG A 23 -24.15 -10.76 20.05
C ARG A 23 -24.22 -9.37 20.67
N CYS A 24 -23.55 -8.36 20.09
CA CYS A 24 -23.63 -7.01 20.63
C CYS A 24 -24.93 -6.32 20.20
N GLY A 25 -25.81 -6.00 21.12
CA GLY A 25 -27.08 -5.34 20.83
C GLY A 25 -26.98 -3.89 20.32
N GLY A 26 -25.76 -3.36 20.14
CA GLY A 26 -25.49 -2.01 19.69
C GLY A 26 -25.04 -1.88 18.21
N CYS A 27 -24.79 -3.00 17.54
CA CYS A 27 -24.16 -3.01 16.22
C CYS A 27 -24.91 -2.25 15.13
N ALA A 28 -26.24 -2.29 15.15
CA ALA A 28 -27.06 -1.58 14.16
C ALA A 28 -27.15 -0.07 14.41
N ALA A 29 -27.07 0.36 15.66
CA ALA A 29 -27.13 1.78 16.03
C ALA A 29 -25.79 2.49 15.85
N GLU A 30 -24.66 1.81 16.14
CA GLU A 30 -23.31 2.34 15.92
C GLU A 30 -22.90 2.36 14.46
N ALA A 31 -23.45 1.47 13.62
CA ALA A 31 -23.20 1.48 12.18
C ALA A 31 -23.78 2.72 11.49
N ALA A 32 -24.88 3.27 12.03
CA ALA A 32 -25.46 4.53 11.59
C ALA A 32 -24.77 5.77 12.19
N ALA A 33 -23.97 5.60 13.22
CA ALA A 33 -23.14 6.65 13.80
C ALA A 33 -21.91 6.90 12.93
N ALA A 34 -22.21 7.41 11.74
CA ALA A 34 -21.38 8.34 11.00
C ALA A 34 -19.92 7.97 10.75
N LEU A 35 -19.64 7.60 9.52
CA LEU A 35 -18.41 8.10 8.87
C LEU A 35 -18.37 9.62 9.15
N PRO A 36 -17.25 10.15 9.67
CA PRO A 36 -17.13 11.57 9.92
C PRO A 36 -17.45 12.35 8.64
N ALA A 37 -18.38 13.28 8.72
CA ALA A 37 -18.86 14.05 7.57
C ALA A 37 -17.81 15.01 6.98
N THR A 38 -16.66 15.15 7.65
CA THR A 38 -15.58 16.04 7.24
C THR A 38 -14.23 15.30 7.28
N THR A 39 -13.33 15.69 6.39
CA THR A 39 -11.94 15.21 6.34
C THR A 39 -11.22 15.39 7.68
N GLU A 40 -11.51 16.49 8.37
CA GLU A 40 -10.94 16.81 9.67
C GLU A 40 -11.31 15.77 10.73
N ALA A 41 -12.58 15.40 10.78
CA ALA A 41 -13.07 14.36 11.68
C ALA A 41 -12.55 12.96 11.31
N MET A 42 -12.25 12.68 10.04
CA MET A 42 -11.56 11.44 9.63
C MET A 42 -10.11 11.40 10.13
N VAL A 43 -9.39 12.51 10.02
CA VAL A 43 -8.00 12.64 10.50
C VAL A 43 -7.95 12.52 12.02
N GLU A 44 -8.85 13.19 12.74
CA GLU A 44 -8.96 13.05 14.20
C GLU A 44 -9.17 11.59 14.61
N ARG A 45 -10.08 10.90 13.95
CA ARG A 45 -10.36 9.48 14.22
C ARG A 45 -9.20 8.57 13.90
N ALA A 46 -8.43 8.88 12.85
CA ALA A 46 -7.21 8.14 12.49
C ALA A 46 -6.10 8.36 13.53
N VAL A 47 -5.92 9.61 13.98
CA VAL A 47 -4.95 9.97 15.03
C VAL A 47 -5.33 9.34 16.37
N GLU A 48 -6.59 9.41 16.78
CA GLU A 48 -7.11 8.73 17.97
C GLU A 48 -6.85 7.23 17.93
N SER A 49 -7.14 6.60 16.80
CA SER A 49 -6.91 5.17 16.59
C SER A 49 -5.42 4.80 16.64
N ALA A 50 -4.54 5.67 16.15
CA ALA A 50 -3.10 5.47 16.20
C ALA A 50 -2.54 5.65 17.63
N LEU A 51 -3.01 6.67 18.34
CA LEU A 51 -2.63 6.91 19.75
C LEU A 51 -3.09 5.77 20.66
N VAL A 52 -4.34 5.35 20.54
CA VAL A 52 -4.87 4.20 21.28
C VAL A 52 -4.03 2.95 21.02
N ARG A 53 -3.65 2.71 19.76
CA ARG A 53 -2.77 1.58 19.41
C ARG A 53 -1.36 1.69 19.99
N SER A 54 -0.80 2.89 20.03
CA SER A 54 0.54 3.11 20.58
C SER A 54 0.62 2.91 22.09
N VAL A 55 -0.45 3.29 22.81
CA VAL A 55 -0.53 3.19 24.30
C VAL A 55 -0.89 1.79 24.77
N PHE A 56 -1.82 1.11 24.08
CA PHE A 56 -2.38 -0.18 24.52
C PHE A 56 -1.86 -1.39 23.76
N GLY A 57 -0.94 -1.20 22.81
CA GLY A 57 -0.38 -2.28 22.02
C GLY A 57 -1.43 -2.97 21.12
N HIS A 58 -1.07 -4.14 20.60
CA HIS A 58 -1.87 -4.89 19.62
C HIS A 58 -2.86 -5.89 20.24
N SER A 59 -3.09 -5.88 21.54
CA SER A 59 -4.03 -6.82 22.15
C SER A 59 -5.47 -6.34 22.04
N ASP A 60 -6.25 -7.00 21.21
CA ASP A 60 -7.67 -6.67 20.99
C ASP A 60 -8.53 -6.73 22.25
N VAL A 61 -8.11 -7.49 23.26
CA VAL A 61 -8.86 -7.67 24.51
C VAL A 61 -8.75 -6.43 25.40
N SER A 62 -7.56 -5.88 25.57
CA SER A 62 -7.34 -4.69 26.42
C SER A 62 -7.96 -3.44 25.79
N ARG A 63 -7.92 -3.34 24.44
CA ARG A 63 -8.51 -2.23 23.70
C ARG A 63 -10.03 -2.21 23.77
N ARG A 64 -10.66 -3.37 23.63
CA ARG A 64 -12.13 -3.51 23.71
C ARG A 64 -12.66 -3.26 25.11
N SER A 65 -11.98 -3.76 26.13
CA SER A 65 -12.33 -3.52 27.54
C SER A 65 -12.17 -2.06 27.94
N PHE A 66 -11.11 -1.39 27.46
CA PHE A 66 -10.88 0.02 27.74
C PHE A 66 -11.90 0.92 27.03
N MET A 67 -12.17 0.69 25.77
CA MET A 67 -13.19 1.44 25.01
C MET A 67 -14.60 1.23 25.56
N GLY A 68 -14.88 0.06 26.10
CA GLY A 68 -16.15 -0.21 26.78
C GLY A 68 -16.30 0.45 28.15
N MET A 69 -15.21 0.67 28.87
CA MET A 69 -15.23 1.29 30.22
C MET A 69 -15.30 2.82 30.19
N VAL A 70 -14.67 3.47 29.22
CA VAL A 70 -14.44 4.94 29.27
C VAL A 70 -15.24 5.70 28.21
N GLY A 71 -15.79 5.00 27.23
CA GLY A 71 -16.43 5.66 26.06
C GLY A 71 -15.40 6.44 25.22
N GLY A 72 -15.43 6.28 23.88
CA GLY A 72 -14.43 6.86 22.98
C GLY A 72 -14.22 8.37 23.13
N GLY A 73 -15.28 9.13 23.41
CA GLY A 73 -15.21 10.58 23.60
C GLY A 73 -14.47 11.05 24.86
N ALA A 74 -14.53 10.28 25.95
CA ALA A 74 -13.83 10.64 27.20
C ALA A 74 -12.33 10.39 27.11
N VAL A 75 -11.90 9.36 26.35
CA VAL A 75 -10.47 9.09 26.09
C VAL A 75 -9.88 10.16 25.19
N ALA A 76 -10.60 10.56 24.14
CA ALA A 76 -10.18 11.63 23.25
C ALA A 76 -10.07 12.97 23.99
N ALA A 77 -11.04 13.29 24.88
CA ALA A 77 -11.00 14.50 25.71
C ALA A 77 -9.87 14.46 26.75
N ALA A 78 -9.60 13.31 27.37
CA ALA A 78 -8.50 13.15 28.31
C ALA A 78 -7.13 13.23 27.62
N LEU A 79 -6.98 12.65 26.42
CA LEU A 79 -5.76 12.76 25.63
C LEU A 79 -5.56 14.17 25.07
N ALA A 80 -6.62 14.83 24.62
CA ALA A 80 -6.56 16.22 24.16
C ALA A 80 -6.23 17.21 25.30
N SER A 81 -6.61 16.90 26.54
CA SER A 81 -6.25 17.73 27.71
C SER A 81 -4.79 17.59 28.14
N VAL A 82 -4.18 16.44 27.87
CA VAL A 82 -2.78 16.14 28.23
C VAL A 82 -1.83 16.42 27.05
N LEU A 83 -2.31 16.23 25.81
CA LEU A 83 -1.59 16.51 24.58
C LEU A 83 -2.34 17.62 23.83
N PRO A 84 -1.92 18.88 23.93
CA PRO A 84 -2.52 19.97 23.18
C PRO A 84 -2.22 19.81 21.69
N LEU A 85 -3.02 18.95 21.02
CA LEU A 85 -2.86 18.61 19.59
C LEU A 85 -2.89 19.86 18.70
N ASP A 86 -3.72 20.86 19.06
CA ASP A 86 -3.77 22.13 18.34
C ASP A 86 -2.50 22.95 18.52
N LYS A 87 -1.91 22.93 19.73
CA LYS A 87 -0.62 23.58 19.99
C LYS A 87 0.53 22.81 19.34
N ALA A 88 0.47 21.48 19.31
CA ALA A 88 1.45 20.67 18.60
C ALA A 88 1.37 20.86 17.08
N LYS A 89 0.15 20.95 16.52
CA LYS A 89 -0.06 21.29 15.10
C LYS A 89 0.45 22.71 14.79
N ALA A 90 0.11 23.70 15.61
CA ALA A 90 0.59 25.06 15.45
C ALA A 90 2.11 25.16 15.57
N ALA A 91 2.71 24.50 16.57
CA ALA A 91 4.16 24.47 16.76
C ALA A 91 4.89 23.79 15.58
N VAL A 92 4.33 22.74 14.99
CA VAL A 92 4.88 22.10 13.79
C VAL A 92 4.80 23.06 12.60
N LEU A 93 3.69 23.78 12.42
CA LEU A 93 3.55 24.76 11.34
C LEU A 93 4.47 25.98 11.54
N GLU A 94 4.66 26.44 12.79
CA GLU A 94 5.59 27.53 13.10
C GLU A 94 7.07 27.13 12.94
N THR A 95 7.41 25.84 13.13
CA THR A 95 8.79 25.34 12.92
C THR A 95 9.11 25.01 11.46
N LEU A 96 8.08 24.81 10.63
CA LEU A 96 8.25 24.68 9.19
C LEU A 96 8.48 26.07 8.61
N GLY A 97 9.73 26.47 8.43
CA GLY A 97 10.06 27.73 7.74
C GLY A 97 9.31 27.87 6.40
N THR A 98 9.46 29.01 5.77
CA THR A 98 8.90 29.22 4.41
C THR A 98 9.47 28.15 3.47
N PRO A 99 8.63 27.43 2.71
CA PRO A 99 9.11 26.46 1.73
C PRO A 99 10.09 27.10 0.74
N GLU A 100 11.15 26.40 0.43
CA GLU A 100 12.13 26.85 -0.58
C GLU A 100 11.52 26.86 -1.98
N LYS A 101 10.60 25.93 -2.24
CA LYS A 101 9.85 25.78 -3.50
C LYS A 101 8.42 25.43 -3.18
N THR A 102 7.47 26.12 -3.80
CA THR A 102 6.02 25.93 -3.60
C THR A 102 5.37 25.16 -4.72
N ASP A 103 5.87 25.33 -5.96
CA ASP A 103 5.32 24.65 -7.14
C ASP A 103 6.09 23.35 -7.35
N LEU A 104 5.43 22.20 -7.13
CA LEU A 104 6.07 20.88 -7.13
C LEU A 104 5.41 19.94 -8.12
N ASN A 105 6.22 19.17 -8.83
CA ASN A 105 5.81 18.06 -9.69
C ASN A 105 6.04 16.74 -8.96
N ILE A 106 4.97 16.00 -8.67
CA ILE A 106 5.07 14.71 -8.00
C ILE A 106 4.60 13.58 -8.93
N GLY A 107 5.54 12.71 -9.31
CA GLY A 107 5.23 11.56 -10.16
C GLY A 107 4.67 10.37 -9.37
N PHE A 108 3.68 9.66 -9.92
CA PHE A 108 3.18 8.43 -9.34
C PHE A 108 2.83 7.38 -10.39
N VAL A 109 2.97 6.10 -10.02
CA VAL A 109 2.43 4.98 -10.78
C VAL A 109 1.05 4.65 -10.22
N ALA A 110 0.06 4.44 -11.10
CA ALA A 110 -1.34 4.25 -10.72
C ALA A 110 -1.60 2.86 -10.10
N ILE A 111 -1.21 2.72 -8.85
CA ILE A 111 -1.43 1.57 -7.98
C ILE A 111 -2.00 2.04 -6.65
N THR A 112 -2.58 1.13 -5.88
CA THR A 112 -3.19 1.46 -4.57
C THR A 112 -2.21 2.08 -3.59
N CYS A 113 -0.93 1.76 -3.70
CA CYS A 113 0.13 2.31 -2.87
C CYS A 113 0.29 3.83 -2.99
N ALA A 114 -0.01 4.41 -4.16
CA ALA A 114 0.10 5.85 -4.40
C ALA A 114 -1.12 6.65 -3.88
N THR A 115 -2.07 6.00 -3.23
CA THR A 115 -3.29 6.66 -2.73
C THR A 115 -3.00 7.88 -1.84
N PRO A 116 -2.03 7.86 -0.90
CA PRO A 116 -1.74 9.04 -0.09
C PRO A 116 -1.36 10.26 -0.92
N ILE A 117 -0.49 10.11 -1.91
CA ILE A 117 -0.08 11.21 -2.81
C ILE A 117 -1.26 11.72 -3.63
N ILE A 118 -2.03 10.79 -4.24
CA ILE A 118 -3.15 11.15 -5.11
C ILE A 118 -4.24 11.88 -4.32
N MET A 119 -4.57 11.36 -3.13
CA MET A 119 -5.66 11.90 -2.32
C MET A 119 -5.29 13.19 -1.60
N ALA A 120 -4.01 13.48 -1.40
CA ALA A 120 -3.56 14.68 -0.75
C ALA A 120 -4.01 15.95 -1.49
N GLU A 121 -4.09 15.91 -2.82
CA GLU A 121 -4.55 17.04 -3.64
C GLU A 121 -6.04 17.34 -3.42
N PRO A 122 -7.02 16.44 -3.72
CA PRO A 122 -8.44 16.73 -3.55
C PRO A 122 -8.84 16.95 -2.08
N MET A 123 -8.04 16.46 -1.13
CA MET A 123 -8.27 16.70 0.30
C MET A 123 -7.65 18.00 0.79
N GLY A 124 -6.99 18.76 -0.07
CA GLY A 124 -6.39 20.06 0.25
C GLY A 124 -5.21 20.00 1.21
N PHE A 125 -4.52 18.83 1.31
CA PHE A 125 -3.37 18.73 2.21
C PHE A 125 -2.20 19.57 1.71
N TYR A 126 -1.91 19.56 0.41
CA TYR A 126 -0.83 20.37 -0.14
C TYR A 126 -1.04 21.86 0.07
N SER A 127 -2.24 22.36 -0.24
CA SER A 127 -2.56 23.79 -0.10
C SER A 127 -2.52 24.28 1.35
N ARG A 128 -2.80 23.42 2.34
CA ARG A 128 -2.64 23.74 3.78
C ARG A 128 -1.22 24.08 4.17
N TYR A 129 -0.25 23.54 3.46
CA TYR A 129 1.17 23.81 3.66
C TYR A 129 1.73 24.83 2.67
N GLY A 130 0.86 25.54 1.94
CA GLY A 130 1.24 26.53 0.96
C GLY A 130 1.90 25.97 -0.29
N LEU A 131 1.66 24.68 -0.57
CA LEU A 131 2.22 24.00 -1.73
C LEU A 131 1.21 23.95 -2.87
N ASN A 132 1.67 24.21 -4.09
CA ASN A 132 0.97 24.00 -5.35
C ASN A 132 1.57 22.77 -6.02
N VAL A 133 0.88 21.64 -5.97
CA VAL A 133 1.41 20.36 -6.41
C VAL A 133 0.69 19.87 -7.65
N GLU A 134 1.44 19.58 -8.69
CA GLU A 134 0.95 18.83 -9.84
C GLU A 134 1.24 17.34 -9.63
N VAL A 135 0.18 16.53 -9.50
CA VAL A 135 0.28 15.08 -9.30
C VAL A 135 0.23 14.38 -10.66
N ILE A 136 1.38 13.89 -11.13
CA ILE A 136 1.58 13.45 -12.51
C ILE A 136 1.57 11.91 -12.60
N LYS A 137 0.58 11.36 -13.33
CA LYS A 137 0.52 9.93 -13.60
C LYS A 137 1.67 9.49 -14.52
N THR A 138 2.43 8.50 -14.08
CA THR A 138 3.60 7.96 -14.76
C THR A 138 3.31 6.56 -15.28
N ALA A 139 3.84 6.22 -16.46
CA ALA A 139 3.59 4.94 -17.12
C ALA A 139 4.23 3.73 -16.37
N GLY A 140 5.32 3.96 -15.62
CA GLY A 140 6.01 2.93 -14.87
C GLY A 140 7.25 3.47 -14.16
N TRP A 141 7.91 2.64 -13.38
CA TRP A 141 9.02 3.08 -12.53
C TRP A 141 10.29 3.43 -13.28
N ALA A 142 10.55 2.89 -14.47
CA ALA A 142 11.66 3.33 -15.32
C ALA A 142 11.50 4.82 -15.68
N VAL A 143 10.29 5.24 -16.07
CA VAL A 143 9.97 6.63 -16.38
C VAL A 143 10.05 7.51 -15.12
N ALA A 144 9.53 7.02 -13.99
CA ALA A 144 9.63 7.72 -12.71
C ALA A 144 11.09 7.98 -12.31
N ARG A 145 11.95 6.95 -12.45
CA ARG A 145 13.40 7.08 -12.22
C ARG A 145 14.01 8.16 -13.11
N ASP A 146 13.78 8.07 -14.41
CA ASP A 146 14.45 8.95 -15.38
C ASP A 146 14.01 10.43 -15.20
N LYS A 147 12.72 10.65 -14.94
CA LYS A 147 12.18 11.99 -14.67
C LYS A 147 12.64 12.55 -13.31
N SER A 148 12.83 11.70 -12.31
CA SER A 148 13.43 12.11 -11.03
C SER A 148 14.93 12.45 -11.19
N LEU A 149 15.67 11.68 -11.97
CA LEU A 149 17.09 11.95 -12.26
C LEU A 149 17.29 13.22 -13.10
N SER A 150 16.38 13.51 -14.01
CA SER A 150 16.44 14.75 -14.82
C SER A 150 15.96 15.99 -14.08
N GLY A 151 15.38 15.86 -12.89
CA GLY A 151 14.80 16.96 -12.14
C GLY A 151 13.45 17.43 -12.66
N GLU A 152 12.81 16.68 -13.57
CA GLU A 152 11.43 16.97 -14.01
C GLU A 152 10.42 16.73 -12.88
N TYR A 153 10.69 15.74 -12.01
CA TYR A 153 9.93 15.50 -10.77
C TYR A 153 10.75 15.99 -9.56
N ASP A 154 10.08 16.75 -8.70
CA ASP A 154 10.60 17.17 -7.41
C ASP A 154 10.53 16.03 -6.38
N ALA A 155 9.49 15.21 -6.49
CA ALA A 155 9.30 13.99 -5.72
C ALA A 155 8.62 12.94 -6.57
N SER A 156 8.71 11.67 -6.16
CA SER A 156 8.07 10.57 -6.87
C SER A 156 7.73 9.44 -5.92
N HIS A 157 6.56 8.83 -6.16
CA HIS A 157 6.23 7.54 -5.60
C HIS A 157 7.20 6.49 -6.14
N MET A 158 7.92 5.83 -5.26
CA MET A 158 8.92 4.82 -5.63
C MET A 158 8.74 3.54 -4.83
N LEU A 159 9.20 2.45 -5.41
CA LEU A 159 9.35 1.18 -4.71
C LEU A 159 10.56 1.28 -3.77
N THR A 160 10.44 0.74 -2.57
CA THR A 160 11.43 0.91 -1.48
C THR A 160 12.91 0.73 -1.89
N PRO A 161 13.31 -0.26 -2.75
CA PRO A 161 14.69 -0.38 -3.16
C PRO A 161 15.18 0.67 -4.15
N MET A 162 14.29 1.37 -4.85
CA MET A 162 14.68 2.30 -5.93
C MET A 162 15.52 3.48 -5.45
N PRO A 163 15.15 4.22 -4.40
CA PRO A 163 15.97 5.35 -3.94
C PRO A 163 17.38 4.92 -3.56
N LEU A 164 17.53 3.74 -2.96
CA LEU A 164 18.83 3.17 -2.62
C LEU A 164 19.63 2.81 -3.89
N ALA A 165 19.00 2.09 -4.83
CA ALA A 165 19.63 1.72 -6.10
C ALA A 165 20.12 2.95 -6.87
N MET A 166 19.28 3.98 -6.98
CA MET A 166 19.63 5.25 -7.65
C MET A 166 20.76 5.98 -6.94
N THR A 167 20.76 6.01 -5.61
CA THR A 167 21.84 6.63 -4.81
C THR A 167 23.17 5.89 -5.03
N MET A 168 23.13 4.57 -5.17
CA MET A 168 24.32 3.75 -5.43
C MET A 168 24.74 3.71 -6.92
N GLY A 169 23.93 4.26 -7.82
CA GLY A 169 24.16 4.17 -9.26
C GLY A 169 23.86 2.79 -9.86
N ALA A 170 23.07 1.97 -9.19
CA ALA A 170 22.64 0.68 -9.71
C ALA A 170 21.54 0.87 -10.78
N GLY A 171 21.85 0.54 -12.03
CA GLY A 171 20.92 0.67 -13.16
C GLY A 171 20.63 2.13 -13.58
N SER A 172 21.40 3.09 -13.07
CA SER A 172 21.28 4.52 -13.41
C SER A 172 22.55 5.29 -13.07
N THR A 173 22.60 6.58 -13.41
CA THR A 173 23.61 7.48 -12.84
C THR A 173 23.40 7.57 -11.32
N ALA A 174 24.50 7.54 -10.55
CA ALA A 174 24.46 7.70 -9.11
C ALA A 174 24.03 9.13 -8.74
N GLN A 175 22.93 9.24 -8.01
CA GLN A 175 22.42 10.51 -7.50
C GLN A 175 21.77 10.28 -6.13
N PRO A 176 22.12 11.08 -5.11
CA PRO A 176 21.52 10.95 -3.79
C PRO A 176 20.02 11.22 -3.81
N PHE A 177 19.24 10.31 -3.21
CA PHE A 177 17.82 10.47 -2.99
C PHE A 177 17.49 10.39 -1.50
N ILE A 178 16.54 11.21 -1.09
CA ILE A 178 15.97 11.17 0.27
C ILE A 178 14.62 10.47 0.19
N MET A 179 14.37 9.58 1.13
CA MET A 179 13.07 8.94 1.33
C MET A 179 12.42 9.53 2.58
N PRO A 180 11.58 10.57 2.44
CA PRO A 180 11.01 11.28 3.59
C PRO A 180 9.93 10.49 4.31
N ALA A 181 9.25 9.57 3.62
CA ALA A 181 8.17 8.77 4.18
C ALA A 181 8.05 7.40 3.53
N VAL A 182 7.55 6.44 4.30
CA VAL A 182 7.04 5.15 3.82
C VAL A 182 5.52 5.24 3.84
N GLU A 183 4.89 5.22 2.67
CA GLU A 183 3.46 5.43 2.54
C GLU A 183 2.64 4.21 2.96
N ASN A 184 3.17 3.03 2.71
CA ASN A 184 2.52 1.76 3.04
C ASN A 184 3.52 0.60 3.07
N ILE A 185 3.06 -0.51 3.62
CA ILE A 185 3.77 -1.79 3.65
C ILE A 185 2.82 -2.91 3.17
N ASN A 186 3.37 -3.95 2.54
CA ASN A 186 2.61 -5.09 2.00
C ASN A 186 1.70 -4.72 0.81
N GLY A 187 0.62 -5.50 0.59
CA GLY A 187 -0.33 -5.28 -0.51
C GLY A 187 0.14 -5.82 -1.87
N GLN A 188 1.07 -6.77 -1.87
CA GLN A 188 1.61 -7.40 -3.07
C GLN A 188 1.33 -8.89 -3.04
N ALA A 189 1.27 -9.52 -4.21
CA ALA A 189 1.03 -10.95 -4.31
C ALA A 189 1.79 -11.58 -5.47
N ILE A 190 2.17 -12.85 -5.30
CA ILE A 190 2.52 -13.73 -6.40
C ILE A 190 1.21 -14.29 -6.96
N VAL A 191 0.96 -13.99 -8.22
CA VAL A 191 -0.18 -14.50 -8.99
C VAL A 191 0.33 -15.52 -10.00
N LEU A 192 -0.34 -16.65 -10.12
CA LEU A 192 -0.11 -17.65 -11.17
C LEU A 192 -1.31 -17.72 -12.08
N ALA A 193 -1.06 -18.01 -13.36
CA ALA A 193 -2.13 -18.32 -14.31
C ALA A 193 -2.91 -19.58 -13.87
N ASN A 194 -4.21 -19.63 -14.14
CA ASN A 194 -5.08 -20.74 -13.71
C ASN A 194 -4.61 -22.11 -14.22
N GLN A 195 -3.94 -22.19 -15.35
CA GLN A 195 -3.33 -23.43 -15.86
C GLN A 195 -2.30 -24.04 -14.91
N HIS A 196 -1.80 -23.29 -13.94
CA HIS A 196 -0.82 -23.72 -12.95
C HIS A 196 -1.42 -23.98 -11.57
N MET A 197 -2.75 -24.13 -11.47
CA MET A 197 -3.45 -24.32 -10.20
C MET A 197 -2.95 -25.53 -9.39
N GLU A 198 -2.51 -26.58 -10.08
CA GLU A 198 -1.93 -27.76 -9.48
C GLU A 198 -0.42 -27.64 -9.16
N ARG A 199 0.25 -26.57 -9.66
CA ARG A 199 1.68 -26.34 -9.45
C ARG A 199 1.91 -25.33 -8.31
N ARG A 200 1.41 -25.66 -7.13
CA ARG A 200 1.55 -24.79 -5.96
C ARG A 200 2.89 -24.88 -5.26
N ASP A 201 3.63 -25.96 -5.50
CA ASP A 201 5.02 -26.09 -5.04
C ASP A 201 5.94 -25.28 -5.97
N PRO A 202 6.69 -24.29 -5.47
CA PRO A 202 7.61 -23.50 -6.28
C PRO A 202 8.66 -24.32 -7.00
N GLN A 203 9.05 -25.50 -6.52
CA GLN A 203 9.99 -26.39 -7.22
C GLN A 203 9.48 -26.82 -8.60
N GLN A 204 8.17 -26.76 -8.84
CA GLN A 204 7.53 -27.06 -10.12
C GLN A 204 7.54 -25.88 -11.11
N TRP A 205 8.08 -24.71 -10.70
CA TRP A 205 8.07 -23.50 -11.53
C TRP A 205 9.26 -23.41 -12.48
N LYS A 206 10.10 -24.44 -12.50
CA LYS A 206 11.25 -24.48 -13.40
C LYS A 206 10.83 -24.27 -14.86
N GLY A 207 11.46 -23.31 -15.52
CA GLY A 207 11.15 -22.88 -16.89
C GLY A 207 10.01 -21.87 -17.02
N MET A 208 9.28 -21.54 -15.94
CA MET A 208 8.21 -20.56 -15.98
C MET A 208 8.73 -19.12 -16.14
N THR A 209 7.90 -18.29 -16.76
CA THR A 209 8.16 -16.87 -16.98
C THR A 209 7.32 -16.01 -16.04
N PHE A 210 7.96 -15.16 -15.26
CA PHE A 210 7.33 -14.27 -14.30
C PHE A 210 7.51 -12.80 -14.67
N GLY A 211 6.43 -12.01 -14.51
CA GLY A 211 6.46 -10.55 -14.62
C GLY A 211 6.80 -9.89 -13.29
N VAL A 212 7.68 -8.89 -13.34
CA VAL A 212 7.92 -7.97 -12.22
C VAL A 212 7.85 -6.52 -12.73
N PRO A 213 7.44 -5.55 -11.90
CA PRO A 213 7.17 -4.19 -12.38
C PRO A 213 8.42 -3.39 -12.72
N PHE A 214 9.54 -3.73 -12.12
CA PHE A 214 10.81 -3.03 -12.31
C PHE A 214 11.97 -3.88 -11.78
N GLU A 215 13.15 -3.70 -12.37
CA GLU A 215 14.35 -4.46 -12.02
C GLU A 215 14.74 -4.26 -10.54
N TYR A 216 14.77 -3.02 -10.07
CA TYR A 216 15.07 -2.69 -8.68
C TYR A 216 13.81 -2.51 -7.84
N SER A 217 12.86 -3.44 -7.99
CA SER A 217 11.61 -3.44 -7.25
C SER A 217 11.66 -4.43 -6.08
N MET A 218 10.92 -4.13 -5.03
CA MET A 218 10.66 -5.09 -3.96
C MET A 218 10.06 -6.38 -4.52
N HIS A 219 9.21 -6.28 -5.53
CA HIS A 219 8.59 -7.42 -6.21
C HIS A 219 9.63 -8.38 -6.81
N ASN A 220 10.64 -7.84 -7.51
CA ASN A 220 11.71 -8.64 -8.08
C ASN A 220 12.52 -9.34 -6.99
N PHE A 221 12.88 -8.61 -5.94
CA PHE A 221 13.69 -9.19 -4.86
C PHE A 221 12.91 -10.24 -4.06
N LEU A 222 11.65 -10.00 -3.75
CA LEU A 222 10.81 -10.97 -3.03
C LEU A 222 10.53 -12.22 -3.87
N LEU A 223 10.29 -12.09 -5.18
CA LEU A 223 10.14 -13.25 -6.05
C LEU A 223 11.40 -14.10 -6.08
N ARG A 224 12.57 -13.47 -6.24
CA ARG A 224 13.88 -14.14 -6.22
C ARG A 224 14.14 -14.82 -4.89
N TYR A 225 13.89 -14.13 -3.80
CA TYR A 225 14.01 -14.67 -2.46
C TYR A 225 13.10 -15.90 -2.28
N TYR A 226 11.82 -15.76 -2.63
CA TYR A 226 10.84 -16.82 -2.46
C TYR A 226 11.21 -18.10 -3.24
N VAL A 227 11.60 -17.98 -4.50
CA VAL A 227 11.99 -19.17 -5.28
C VAL A 227 13.31 -19.78 -4.79
N ALA A 228 14.25 -18.94 -4.33
CA ALA A 228 15.52 -19.42 -3.76
C ALA A 228 15.33 -20.19 -2.46
N GLU A 229 14.44 -19.72 -1.56
CA GLU A 229 14.08 -20.45 -0.34
C GLU A 229 13.46 -21.84 -0.62
N HIS A 230 12.88 -22.01 -1.82
CA HIS A 230 12.35 -23.31 -2.26
C HIS A 230 13.31 -24.11 -3.14
N GLY A 231 14.59 -23.73 -3.16
CA GLY A 231 15.65 -24.49 -3.80
C GLY A 231 15.79 -24.28 -5.31
N LEU A 232 15.17 -23.25 -5.87
CA LEU A 232 15.38 -22.84 -7.27
C LEU A 232 16.41 -21.71 -7.36
N ASP A 233 17.20 -21.73 -8.44
CA ASP A 233 18.06 -20.61 -8.82
C ASP A 233 17.21 -19.57 -9.62
N PRO A 234 16.95 -18.37 -9.08
CA PRO A 234 16.11 -17.38 -9.75
C PRO A 234 16.68 -16.84 -11.06
N ASP A 235 17.98 -17.06 -11.32
CA ASP A 235 18.64 -16.62 -12.56
C ASP A 235 18.71 -17.72 -13.64
N ARG A 236 18.45 -18.96 -13.25
CA ARG A 236 18.61 -20.12 -14.17
C ARG A 236 17.32 -20.93 -14.31
N ASP A 237 16.58 -21.09 -13.23
CA ASP A 237 15.45 -22.01 -13.19
C ASP A 237 14.14 -21.36 -13.60
N ILE A 238 14.01 -20.03 -13.46
CA ILE A 238 12.86 -19.27 -13.93
C ILE A 238 13.30 -18.13 -14.85
N GLN A 239 12.36 -17.54 -15.58
CA GLN A 239 12.58 -16.34 -16.38
C GLN A 239 11.87 -15.16 -15.73
N ILE A 240 12.58 -14.09 -15.40
CA ILE A 240 12.00 -12.87 -14.87
C ILE A 240 12.03 -11.80 -15.94
N ARG A 241 10.86 -11.18 -16.22
CA ARG A 241 10.69 -10.10 -17.20
C ARG A 241 10.15 -8.86 -16.52
N VAL A 242 10.72 -7.72 -16.86
CA VAL A 242 10.18 -6.42 -16.45
C VAL A 242 8.97 -6.10 -17.31
N VAL A 243 7.81 -5.98 -16.69
CA VAL A 243 6.53 -5.66 -17.33
C VAL A 243 5.82 -4.62 -16.48
N PRO A 244 5.43 -3.46 -17.03
CA PRO A 244 4.64 -2.49 -16.28
C PRO A 244 3.33 -3.11 -15.74
N PRO A 245 2.91 -2.81 -14.51
CA PRO A 245 1.75 -3.45 -13.90
C PRO A 245 0.46 -3.39 -14.74
N PRO A 246 0.12 -2.30 -15.43
CA PRO A 246 -1.05 -2.27 -16.31
C PRO A 246 -1.05 -3.35 -17.40
N ASP A 247 0.14 -3.78 -17.85
CA ASP A 247 0.31 -4.72 -18.95
C ASP A 247 0.40 -6.18 -18.46
N MET A 248 0.61 -6.41 -17.16
CA MET A 248 0.81 -7.76 -16.60
C MET A 248 -0.39 -8.67 -16.82
N VAL A 249 -1.60 -8.16 -16.60
CA VAL A 249 -2.84 -8.94 -16.73
C VAL A 249 -3.07 -9.34 -18.20
N ALA A 250 -2.77 -8.42 -19.13
CA ALA A 250 -2.87 -8.70 -20.56
C ALA A 250 -1.83 -9.74 -21.00
N ASN A 251 -0.60 -9.67 -20.48
CA ASN A 251 0.45 -10.65 -20.77
C ASN A 251 0.15 -12.03 -20.16
N LEU A 252 -0.47 -12.08 -18.97
CA LEU A 252 -0.95 -13.33 -18.38
C LEU A 252 -2.04 -13.96 -19.26
N ARG A 253 -3.00 -13.16 -19.73
CA ARG A 253 -4.05 -13.60 -20.66
C ARG A 253 -3.51 -14.15 -21.97
N ALA A 254 -2.49 -13.50 -22.51
CA ALA A 254 -1.85 -13.90 -23.78
C ALA A 254 -0.95 -15.13 -23.63
N GLY A 255 -0.70 -15.62 -22.41
CA GLY A 255 0.22 -16.73 -22.16
C GLY A 255 1.70 -16.35 -22.27
N ASN A 256 2.02 -15.05 -22.27
CA ASN A 256 3.39 -14.55 -22.30
C ASN A 256 4.04 -14.61 -20.90
N LEU A 257 3.23 -14.73 -19.86
CA LEU A 257 3.62 -14.91 -18.47
C LEU A 257 2.89 -16.11 -17.88
N ASP A 258 3.60 -16.90 -17.10
CA ASP A 258 3.03 -17.97 -16.27
C ASP A 258 2.53 -17.43 -14.93
N GLY A 259 3.10 -16.33 -14.49
CA GLY A 259 2.73 -15.62 -13.28
C GLY A 259 3.37 -14.24 -13.21
N PHE A 260 3.08 -13.52 -12.16
CA PHE A 260 3.73 -12.25 -11.86
C PHE A 260 3.69 -11.94 -10.36
N LEU A 261 4.62 -11.11 -9.90
CA LEU A 261 4.54 -10.46 -8.60
C LEU A 261 4.27 -8.97 -8.83
N SER A 262 3.12 -8.51 -8.37
CA SER A 262 2.61 -7.17 -8.66
C SER A 262 1.88 -6.56 -7.45
N PRO A 263 1.77 -5.23 -7.40
CA PRO A 263 0.92 -4.57 -6.43
C PRO A 263 -0.56 -4.59 -6.84
N ASP A 264 -1.43 -4.30 -5.90
CA ASP A 264 -2.83 -4.00 -6.18
C ASP A 264 -2.96 -2.71 -7.04
N PRO A 265 -3.94 -2.68 -7.97
CA PRO A 265 -5.08 -3.61 -8.12
C PRO A 265 -4.83 -4.77 -9.09
N PHE A 266 -3.63 -4.93 -9.66
CA PHE A 266 -3.40 -5.84 -10.79
C PHE A 266 -3.41 -7.32 -10.38
N ASN A 267 -2.95 -7.64 -9.17
CA ASN A 267 -3.08 -8.98 -8.61
C ASN A 267 -4.56 -9.38 -8.45
N GLN A 268 -5.39 -8.52 -7.87
CA GLN A 268 -6.83 -8.77 -7.74
C GLN A 268 -7.55 -8.77 -9.10
N ARG A 269 -7.12 -7.92 -10.03
CA ARG A 269 -7.69 -7.87 -11.36
C ARG A 269 -7.50 -9.18 -12.13
N ALA A 270 -6.35 -9.84 -12.02
CA ALA A 270 -6.13 -11.14 -12.65
C ALA A 270 -7.09 -12.21 -12.10
N VAL A 271 -7.37 -12.18 -10.80
CA VAL A 271 -8.35 -13.07 -10.16
C VAL A 271 -9.78 -12.74 -10.61
N TRP A 272 -10.14 -11.46 -10.60
CA TRP A 272 -11.47 -10.99 -11.02
C TRP A 272 -11.79 -11.36 -12.48
N GLU A 273 -10.81 -11.23 -13.36
CA GLU A 273 -10.96 -11.59 -14.77
C GLU A 273 -10.86 -13.11 -15.02
N GLY A 274 -10.72 -13.93 -13.98
CA GLY A 274 -10.64 -15.39 -14.07
C GLY A 274 -9.40 -15.91 -14.79
N LEU A 275 -8.31 -15.13 -14.82
CA LEU A 275 -7.07 -15.45 -15.53
C LEU A 275 -6.04 -16.15 -14.65
N GLY A 276 -6.07 -15.88 -13.36
CA GLY A 276 -5.11 -16.39 -12.41
C GLY A 276 -5.65 -16.47 -11.00
N PHE A 277 -4.83 -16.92 -10.10
CA PHE A 277 -5.12 -17.00 -8.67
C PHE A 277 -3.94 -16.45 -7.86
N ILE A 278 -4.22 -15.94 -6.68
CA ILE A 278 -3.19 -15.55 -5.73
C ILE A 278 -2.59 -16.82 -5.14
N HIS A 279 -1.30 -17.02 -5.40
CA HIS A 279 -0.52 -18.11 -4.82
C HIS A 279 -0.09 -17.75 -3.40
N LEU A 280 0.45 -16.54 -3.21
CA LEU A 280 0.99 -16.07 -1.95
C LEU A 280 0.85 -14.55 -1.85
N LEU A 281 0.48 -14.06 -0.67
CA LEU A 281 0.61 -12.65 -0.32
C LEU A 281 2.01 -12.39 0.26
N THR A 282 2.64 -11.29 -0.12
CA THR A 282 4.02 -10.99 0.32
C THR A 282 4.18 -10.81 1.84
N LYS A 283 3.10 -10.60 2.57
CA LYS A 283 3.11 -10.61 4.04
C LYS A 283 3.33 -12.00 4.66
N GLU A 284 3.32 -13.04 3.83
CA GLU A 284 3.44 -14.45 4.21
C GLU A 284 4.84 -15.01 3.89
N CYS A 285 5.68 -14.20 3.22
CA CYS A 285 7.08 -14.53 2.92
C CYS A 285 7.98 -14.28 4.14
#